data_bc92e9c4e2c1e163acc69e0997927333
#
_entry.id   bc92e9c4e2c1e163acc69e0997927333
#
_cell.length_a   1.000
_cell.length_b   1.000
_cell.length_c   1.000
_cell.angle_alpha   90.00
_cell.angle_beta   90.00
_cell.angle_gamma   90.00
#
_symmetry.space_group_name_H-M   'P 1'
#
loop_
_entity.id
_entity.type
_entity.pdbx_description
1 polymer ?
#
loop_
_entity_poly.entity_id
_entity_poly.type
_entity_poly.pdbx_seq_one_letter_code
_entity_poly.pdbx_strand_id
1 'polypeptide(L)'
;MKNIVTLSDYNYLYKGLALYKSLASTSSEKFNLYYLCLDKDSFKKLNDLNLPNLIPVNTDIKDLARDPNAFYSTNDPGGQKFRHYCFSLSSRGVKYLFKKYKLKDIFYIDSDIFFYEDIDLLKKESGDKAVAIFPHLHVPKPTHVGAYNVGVIYFKNNPEGNEVLNFWEDCVINPKNKYRNSGYDTCGDQKYVELFEDLFPKSIHIYGSKNIVHGAPYNYEYFVFLNFLKKVVKFTRPPGYQNIEYIDKEYIMPFFHFMGFFPDFENNSYAPSNEPNNQRFMLDPLIRLAYNDYFLFCKNVSERYGLSSNNSKIKEAKYA
;
A
#
# COMPACT_ATOMS: atom_id res chain seq x y z
N MET A 1 15.95 -11.36 -8.97
CA MET A 1 14.48 -11.46 -9.18
C MET A 1 13.79 -10.89 -7.94
N LYS A 2 12.87 -9.98 -8.13
CA LYS A 2 12.14 -9.24 -7.09
C LYS A 2 10.80 -9.95 -6.81
N ASN A 3 10.43 -10.07 -5.56
CA ASN A 3 9.14 -10.64 -5.17
C ASN A 3 8.27 -9.54 -4.57
N ILE A 4 7.05 -9.46 -5.04
CA ILE A 4 6.09 -8.43 -4.66
C ILE A 4 4.76 -9.10 -4.38
N VAL A 5 4.05 -8.66 -3.35
CA VAL A 5 2.69 -9.08 -3.08
C VAL A 5 1.77 -7.88 -3.02
N THR A 6 0.62 -8.01 -3.62
CA THR A 6 -0.50 -7.06 -3.53
C THR A 6 -1.80 -7.80 -3.34
N LEU A 7 -2.87 -7.07 -3.03
CA LEU A 7 -4.20 -7.65 -2.87
C LEU A 7 -5.30 -6.71 -3.38
N SER A 8 -6.33 -7.27 -3.95
CA SER A 8 -7.62 -6.60 -4.14
C SER A 8 -8.74 -7.59 -4.48
N ASP A 9 -9.97 -7.10 -4.43
CA ASP A 9 -11.12 -7.73 -5.05
C ASP A 9 -11.23 -7.33 -6.53
N TYR A 10 -12.26 -7.83 -7.22
CA TYR A 10 -12.51 -7.53 -8.62
C TYR A 10 -12.79 -6.04 -8.86
N ASN A 11 -13.46 -5.34 -7.93
CA ASN A 11 -13.80 -3.93 -8.09
C ASN A 11 -12.56 -3.01 -8.08
N TYR A 12 -11.48 -3.43 -7.44
CA TYR A 12 -10.21 -2.71 -7.39
C TYR A 12 -9.15 -3.27 -8.34
N LEU A 13 -9.52 -4.27 -9.17
CA LEU A 13 -8.57 -4.97 -10.05
C LEU A 13 -7.86 -4.04 -11.04
N TYR A 14 -8.53 -2.98 -11.51
CA TYR A 14 -7.93 -1.98 -12.38
C TYR A 14 -6.73 -1.27 -11.74
N LYS A 15 -6.77 -1.02 -10.41
CA LYS A 15 -5.64 -0.44 -9.66
C LYS A 15 -4.46 -1.42 -9.60
N GLY A 16 -4.72 -2.65 -9.21
CA GLY A 16 -3.67 -3.67 -9.13
C GLY A 16 -3.05 -4.00 -10.49
N LEU A 17 -3.82 -3.92 -11.59
CA LEU A 17 -3.27 -4.04 -12.93
C LEU A 17 -2.50 -2.78 -13.36
N ALA A 18 -2.88 -1.59 -12.88
CA ALA A 18 -2.08 -0.38 -13.05
C ALA A 18 -0.73 -0.50 -12.30
N LEU A 19 -0.74 -0.99 -11.07
CA LEU A 19 0.47 -1.33 -10.32
C LEU A 19 1.36 -2.32 -11.10
N TYR A 20 0.79 -3.44 -11.58
CA TYR A 20 1.52 -4.41 -12.39
C TYR A 20 2.19 -3.77 -13.61
N LYS A 21 1.45 -2.93 -14.34
CA LYS A 21 1.98 -2.24 -15.52
C LYS A 21 3.07 -1.24 -15.18
N SER A 22 2.94 -0.49 -14.10
CA SER A 22 3.97 0.43 -13.64
C SER A 22 5.25 -0.31 -13.29
N LEU A 23 5.16 -1.41 -12.54
CA LEU A 23 6.29 -2.28 -12.23
C LEU A 23 6.94 -2.86 -13.49
N ALA A 24 6.13 -3.33 -14.45
CA ALA A 24 6.64 -3.89 -15.69
C ALA A 24 7.37 -2.86 -16.56
N SER A 25 6.99 -1.59 -16.48
CA SER A 25 7.62 -0.51 -17.25
C SER A 25 8.89 0.05 -16.60
N THR A 26 9.02 -0.06 -15.28
CA THR A 26 10.13 0.55 -14.53
C THR A 26 11.19 -0.47 -14.09
N SER A 27 10.85 -1.76 -14.00
CA SER A 27 11.78 -2.77 -13.53
C SER A 27 12.86 -3.10 -14.55
N SER A 28 14.12 -2.95 -14.17
CA SER A 28 15.30 -3.38 -14.94
C SER A 28 15.50 -4.90 -14.92
N GLU A 29 15.00 -5.57 -13.88
CA GLU A 29 15.10 -7.01 -13.69
C GLU A 29 13.72 -7.67 -13.65
N LYS A 30 13.70 -9.00 -13.81
CA LYS A 30 12.47 -9.80 -13.63
C LYS A 30 11.93 -9.67 -12.21
N PHE A 31 10.62 -9.54 -12.10
CA PHE A 31 9.90 -9.58 -10.83
C PHE A 31 8.81 -10.65 -10.88
N ASN A 32 8.31 -11.04 -9.71
CA ASN A 32 7.08 -11.80 -9.55
C ASN A 32 6.10 -10.95 -8.73
N LEU A 33 4.91 -10.71 -9.26
CA LEU A 33 3.80 -10.10 -8.55
C LEU A 33 2.81 -11.18 -8.12
N TYR A 34 2.85 -11.56 -6.85
CA TYR A 34 1.87 -12.44 -6.23
C TYR A 34 0.62 -11.60 -5.93
N TYR A 35 -0.48 -11.93 -6.58
CA TYR A 35 -1.72 -11.19 -6.45
C TYR A 35 -2.71 -11.95 -5.59
N LEU A 36 -2.92 -11.53 -4.34
CA LEU A 36 -3.90 -12.12 -3.44
C LEU A 36 -5.30 -11.69 -3.88
N CYS A 37 -6.02 -12.60 -4.50
CA CYS A 37 -7.37 -12.37 -5.03
C CYS A 37 -8.40 -12.57 -3.92
N LEU A 38 -9.11 -11.50 -3.54
CA LEU A 38 -10.06 -11.50 -2.43
C LEU A 38 -11.41 -12.12 -2.79
N ASP A 39 -11.65 -12.40 -4.08
CA ASP A 39 -12.85 -13.03 -4.59
C ASP A 39 -12.55 -13.94 -5.80
N LYS A 40 -13.55 -14.75 -6.16
CA LYS A 40 -13.43 -15.71 -7.28
C LYS A 40 -13.33 -15.02 -8.64
N ASP A 41 -13.92 -13.83 -8.79
CA ASP A 41 -13.96 -13.12 -10.05
C ASP A 41 -12.60 -12.50 -10.37
N SER A 42 -11.92 -11.89 -9.40
CA SER A 42 -10.56 -11.42 -9.56
C SER A 42 -9.59 -12.57 -9.85
N PHE A 43 -9.71 -13.69 -9.12
CA PHE A 43 -8.87 -14.87 -9.34
C PHE A 43 -9.05 -15.45 -10.75
N LYS A 44 -10.31 -15.66 -11.17
CA LYS A 44 -10.62 -16.13 -12.50
C LYS A 44 -10.09 -15.20 -13.57
N LYS A 45 -10.39 -13.89 -13.43
CA LYS A 45 -9.96 -12.88 -14.43
C LYS A 45 -8.46 -12.83 -14.62
N LEU A 46 -7.68 -12.86 -13.53
CA LEU A 46 -6.22 -12.81 -13.62
C LEU A 46 -5.63 -14.10 -14.21
N ASN A 47 -6.22 -15.27 -13.94
CA ASN A 47 -5.81 -16.52 -14.61
C ASN A 47 -6.13 -16.47 -16.10
N ASP A 48 -7.31 -16.00 -16.49
CA ASP A 48 -7.72 -15.87 -17.91
C ASP A 48 -6.79 -14.92 -18.67
N LEU A 49 -6.33 -13.82 -18.02
CA LEU A 49 -5.40 -12.87 -18.60
C LEU A 49 -3.98 -13.42 -18.78
N ASN A 50 -3.57 -14.37 -17.97
CA ASN A 50 -2.26 -15.05 -18.01
C ASN A 50 -1.08 -14.11 -18.26
N LEU A 51 -1.00 -13.03 -17.45
CA LEU A 51 0.02 -12.00 -17.62
C LEU A 51 1.40 -12.47 -17.14
N PRO A 52 2.48 -12.18 -17.87
CA PRO A 52 3.83 -12.57 -17.47
C PRO A 52 4.20 -12.05 -16.07
N ASN A 53 4.79 -12.90 -15.24
CA ASN A 53 5.25 -12.56 -13.89
C ASN A 53 4.15 -12.13 -12.91
N LEU A 54 2.87 -12.22 -13.27
CA LEU A 54 1.74 -12.03 -12.37
C LEU A 54 1.20 -13.42 -11.99
N ILE A 55 1.17 -13.69 -10.68
CA ILE A 55 0.83 -14.98 -10.11
C ILE A 55 -0.42 -14.82 -9.25
N PRO A 56 -1.62 -15.14 -9.76
CA PRO A 56 -2.84 -15.08 -8.96
C PRO A 56 -2.79 -16.09 -7.80
N VAL A 57 -3.19 -15.65 -6.63
CA VAL A 57 -3.27 -16.45 -5.41
C VAL A 57 -4.69 -16.37 -4.87
N ASN A 58 -5.40 -17.48 -4.86
CA ASN A 58 -6.71 -17.56 -4.24
C ASN A 58 -6.58 -17.43 -2.72
N THR A 59 -7.32 -16.50 -2.10
CA THR A 59 -7.33 -16.32 -0.65
C THR A 59 -8.36 -17.21 0.06
N ASP A 60 -9.22 -17.90 -0.68
CA ASP A 60 -10.17 -18.89 -0.13
C ASP A 60 -9.46 -20.23 0.15
N ILE A 61 -8.37 -20.17 0.92
CA ILE A 61 -7.59 -21.33 1.38
C ILE A 61 -7.34 -21.19 2.87
N LYS A 62 -7.18 -22.32 3.57
CA LYS A 62 -7.09 -22.38 5.03
C LYS A 62 -6.14 -21.33 5.66
N ASP A 63 -4.97 -21.10 5.06
CA ASP A 63 -3.93 -20.21 5.62
C ASP A 63 -4.29 -18.72 5.42
N LEU A 64 -5.13 -18.38 4.46
CA LEU A 64 -5.49 -17.00 4.10
C LEU A 64 -6.99 -16.71 4.26
N ALA A 65 -7.84 -17.73 4.33
CA ALA A 65 -9.29 -17.56 4.45
C ALA A 65 -9.67 -16.68 5.64
N ARG A 66 -10.82 -16.04 5.49
CA ARG A 66 -11.44 -15.27 6.55
C ARG A 66 -11.76 -16.19 7.72
N ASP A 67 -11.14 -15.95 8.88
CA ASP A 67 -11.49 -16.63 10.10
C ASP A 67 -12.75 -15.97 10.69
N PRO A 68 -13.88 -16.69 10.80
CA PRO A 68 -15.11 -16.14 11.41
C PRO A 68 -14.95 -15.79 12.90
N ASN A 69 -13.93 -16.36 13.56
CA ASN A 69 -13.63 -16.11 14.96
C ASN A 69 -12.53 -15.06 15.16
N ALA A 70 -11.84 -14.66 14.09
CA ALA A 70 -10.89 -13.57 14.17
C ALA A 70 -11.63 -12.26 14.49
N PHE A 71 -10.99 -11.45 15.31
CA PHE A 71 -11.54 -10.17 15.72
C PHE A 71 -11.62 -9.21 14.52
N TYR A 72 -12.72 -9.31 13.83
CA TYR A 72 -13.21 -8.23 13.00
C TYR A 72 -14.29 -7.56 13.84
N SER A 73 -14.14 -6.28 14.18
CA SER A 73 -15.03 -5.51 15.05
C SER A 73 -16.51 -5.99 14.96
N THR A 74 -17.09 -6.35 16.09
CA THR A 74 -18.47 -6.85 16.14
C THR A 74 -19.52 -5.78 15.85
N ASN A 75 -19.13 -4.51 15.90
CA ASN A 75 -19.98 -3.35 15.58
C ASN A 75 -19.57 -2.79 14.23
N ASP A 76 -20.05 -3.41 13.14
CA ASP A 76 -19.69 -2.99 11.81
C ASP A 76 -20.89 -2.63 10.94
N PRO A 77 -21.41 -1.41 11.05
CA PRO A 77 -22.30 -0.88 10.04
C PRO A 77 -21.48 -0.45 8.82
N GLY A 78 -21.32 -1.29 7.82
CA GLY A 78 -20.81 -0.84 6.55
C GLY A 78 -19.53 -1.46 6.03
N GLY A 79 -19.35 -2.77 6.17
CA GLY A 79 -18.28 -3.49 5.45
C GLY A 79 -16.89 -3.38 6.07
N GLN A 80 -16.73 -2.83 7.29
CA GLN A 80 -15.45 -2.77 7.99
C GLN A 80 -14.87 -4.16 8.24
N LYS A 81 -15.71 -5.19 8.46
CA LYS A 81 -15.25 -6.59 8.59
C LYS A 81 -14.45 -7.06 7.37
N PHE A 82 -14.87 -6.67 6.17
CA PHE A 82 -14.13 -6.98 4.96
C PHE A 82 -12.82 -6.18 4.90
N ARG A 83 -12.85 -4.90 5.27
CA ARG A 83 -11.66 -4.06 5.35
C ARG A 83 -10.64 -4.62 6.34
N HIS A 84 -11.08 -5.03 7.53
CA HIS A 84 -10.21 -5.66 8.54
C HIS A 84 -9.62 -7.00 8.04
N TYR A 85 -10.38 -7.78 7.29
CA TYR A 85 -9.86 -8.96 6.64
C TYR A 85 -8.74 -8.59 5.65
N CYS A 86 -8.93 -7.57 4.81
CA CYS A 86 -7.89 -7.07 3.92
C CYS A 86 -6.62 -6.68 4.69
N PHE A 87 -6.76 -5.92 5.78
CA PHE A 87 -5.64 -5.54 6.65
C PHE A 87 -4.92 -6.76 7.25
N SER A 88 -5.64 -7.83 7.59
CA SER A 88 -5.01 -9.05 8.09
C SER A 88 -4.17 -9.77 7.05
N LEU A 89 -4.45 -9.57 5.77
CA LEU A 89 -3.74 -10.22 4.68
C LEU A 89 -2.40 -9.56 4.36
N SER A 90 -2.15 -8.34 4.79
CA SER A 90 -0.85 -7.68 4.61
C SER A 90 0.28 -8.53 5.22
N SER A 91 0.13 -8.93 6.48
CA SER A 91 1.11 -9.79 7.17
C SER A 91 0.95 -11.28 6.83
N ARG A 92 -0.28 -11.81 6.87
CA ARG A 92 -0.57 -13.23 6.60
C ARG A 92 -0.18 -13.64 5.18
N GLY A 93 -0.44 -12.78 4.20
CA GLY A 93 -0.05 -13.00 2.80
C GLY A 93 1.45 -13.14 2.63
N VAL A 94 2.22 -12.24 3.24
CA VAL A 94 3.69 -12.32 3.24
C VAL A 94 4.17 -13.64 3.85
N LYS A 95 3.67 -14.02 5.03
CA LYS A 95 4.03 -15.29 5.70
C LYS A 95 3.69 -16.51 4.84
N TYR A 96 2.50 -16.51 4.26
CA TYR A 96 2.06 -17.59 3.37
C TYR A 96 3.00 -17.76 2.17
N LEU A 97 3.37 -16.65 1.52
CA LEU A 97 4.26 -16.67 0.37
C LEU A 97 5.68 -17.08 0.73
N PHE A 98 6.20 -16.62 1.87
CA PHE A 98 7.48 -17.10 2.39
C PHE A 98 7.51 -18.61 2.57
N LYS A 99 6.45 -19.18 3.17
CA LYS A 99 6.33 -20.63 3.39
C LYS A 99 6.16 -21.39 2.08
N LYS A 100 5.24 -20.94 1.21
CA LYS A 100 4.86 -21.67 -0.01
C LYS A 100 5.94 -21.63 -1.08
N TYR A 101 6.53 -20.48 -1.34
CA TYR A 101 7.47 -20.28 -2.44
C TYR A 101 8.93 -20.20 -1.99
N LYS A 102 9.22 -20.35 -0.69
CA LYS A 102 10.57 -20.29 -0.12
C LYS A 102 11.31 -19.00 -0.49
N LEU A 103 10.59 -17.88 -0.52
CA LEU A 103 11.13 -16.59 -0.91
C LEU A 103 12.16 -16.13 0.11
N LYS A 104 13.20 -15.43 -0.35
CA LYS A 104 14.24 -14.82 0.52
C LYS A 104 13.81 -13.47 1.06
N ASP A 105 13.04 -12.74 0.27
CA ASP A 105 12.51 -11.42 0.60
C ASP A 105 11.27 -11.11 -0.25
N ILE A 106 10.48 -10.12 0.19
CA ILE A 106 9.28 -9.69 -0.49
C ILE A 106 8.94 -8.23 -0.15
N PHE A 107 8.36 -7.51 -1.09
CA PHE A 107 7.65 -6.26 -0.86
C PHE A 107 6.16 -6.52 -0.74
N TYR A 108 5.52 -6.06 0.33
CA TYR A 108 4.09 -5.84 0.36
C TYR A 108 3.79 -4.46 -0.24
N ILE A 109 2.83 -4.38 -1.16
CA ILE A 109 2.49 -3.14 -1.86
C ILE A 109 0.97 -3.05 -2.01
N ASP A 110 0.38 -1.93 -1.59
CA ASP A 110 -1.04 -1.64 -1.81
C ASP A 110 -1.35 -1.51 -3.30
N SER A 111 -2.52 -1.95 -3.72
CA SER A 111 -2.90 -1.99 -5.14
C SER A 111 -3.03 -0.62 -5.80
N ASP A 112 -3.18 0.46 -5.03
CA ASP A 112 -3.27 1.84 -5.51
C ASP A 112 -1.94 2.61 -5.49
N ILE A 113 -0.84 1.90 -5.50
CA ILE A 113 0.51 2.41 -5.72
C ILE A 113 0.85 2.37 -7.21
N PHE A 114 1.51 3.41 -7.69
CA PHE A 114 2.04 3.49 -9.06
C PHE A 114 3.54 3.83 -9.03
N PHE A 115 4.35 2.97 -9.64
CA PHE A 115 5.80 3.14 -9.68
C PHE A 115 6.22 3.99 -10.89
N TYR A 116 7.17 4.89 -10.65
CA TYR A 116 7.84 5.71 -11.64
C TYR A 116 9.31 5.33 -11.81
N GLU A 117 9.90 4.68 -10.80
CA GLU A 117 11.27 4.20 -10.79
C GLU A 117 11.34 2.72 -10.43
N ASP A 118 12.50 2.11 -10.65
CA ASP A 118 12.72 0.71 -10.30
C ASP A 118 12.66 0.50 -8.78
N ILE A 119 11.85 -0.47 -8.37
CA ILE A 119 11.72 -0.88 -6.96
C ILE A 119 13.06 -1.33 -6.34
N ASP A 120 14.07 -1.67 -7.14
CA ASP A 120 15.41 -2.00 -6.65
C ASP A 120 16.07 -0.85 -5.88
N LEU A 121 15.68 0.39 -6.16
CA LEU A 121 16.14 1.54 -5.38
C LEU A 121 15.80 1.36 -3.90
N LEU A 122 14.58 0.88 -3.61
CA LEU A 122 14.12 0.64 -2.25
C LEU A 122 14.92 -0.48 -1.58
N LYS A 123 15.12 -1.58 -2.30
CA LYS A 123 15.90 -2.72 -1.78
C LYS A 123 17.35 -2.33 -1.47
N LYS A 124 17.96 -1.54 -2.33
CA LYS A 124 19.33 -1.04 -2.13
C LYS A 124 19.44 -0.10 -0.93
N GLU A 125 18.44 0.77 -0.73
CA GLU A 125 18.44 1.68 0.42
C GLU A 125 18.27 0.92 1.74
N SER A 126 17.41 -0.10 1.79
CA SER A 126 17.18 -0.91 3.00
C SER A 126 18.45 -1.62 3.50
N GLY A 127 19.42 -1.88 2.62
CA GLY A 127 20.70 -2.50 2.97
C GLY A 127 20.52 -3.86 3.66
N ASP A 128 21.16 -4.03 4.82
CA ASP A 128 21.13 -5.28 5.57
C ASP A 128 19.93 -5.40 6.52
N LYS A 129 19.13 -4.35 6.66
CA LYS A 129 17.97 -4.37 7.55
C LYS A 129 16.93 -5.41 7.11
N ALA A 130 16.27 -5.99 8.09
CA ALA A 130 15.31 -7.08 7.87
C ALA A 130 13.94 -6.60 7.40
N VAL A 131 13.55 -5.39 7.81
CA VAL A 131 12.28 -4.74 7.44
C VAL A 131 12.55 -3.29 7.08
N ALA A 132 11.85 -2.76 6.06
CA ALA A 132 11.95 -1.35 5.71
C ALA A 132 10.56 -0.74 5.51
N ILE A 133 10.36 0.45 6.07
CA ILE A 133 9.08 1.16 6.16
C ILE A 133 9.23 2.63 5.76
N PHE A 134 8.14 3.22 5.28
CA PHE A 134 8.09 4.65 4.95
C PHE A 134 7.44 5.47 6.06
N PRO A 135 8.04 6.62 6.45
CA PRO A 135 7.36 7.57 7.31
C PRO A 135 6.12 8.12 6.59
N HIS A 136 5.01 8.22 7.29
CA HIS A 136 3.74 8.66 6.71
C HIS A 136 3.80 10.12 6.24
N LEU A 137 4.55 10.96 6.96
CA LEU A 137 4.72 12.40 6.65
C LEU A 137 3.38 13.14 6.49
N HIS A 138 2.40 12.77 7.29
CA HIS A 138 1.08 13.39 7.29
C HIS A 138 1.04 14.61 8.22
N VAL A 139 0.38 15.70 7.83
CA VAL A 139 0.31 16.93 8.60
C VAL A 139 -1.09 17.49 8.78
N PRO A 140 -1.40 17.92 9.99
CA PRO A 140 -0.65 17.67 11.22
C PRO A 140 -0.51 16.16 11.46
N LYS A 141 0.53 15.71 12.19
CA LYS A 141 0.73 14.27 12.47
C LYS A 141 -0.55 13.71 13.12
N PRO A 142 -1.37 12.92 12.40
CA PRO A 142 -2.61 12.44 12.98
C PRO A 142 -2.30 11.30 13.93
N THR A 143 -2.84 11.38 15.12
CA THR A 143 -2.63 10.35 16.15
C THR A 143 -3.31 9.02 15.81
N HIS A 144 -4.31 9.03 14.91
CA HIS A 144 -5.09 7.83 14.60
C HIS A 144 -4.54 6.98 13.45
N VAL A 145 -3.82 7.56 12.48
CA VAL A 145 -3.29 6.80 11.33
C VAL A 145 -1.86 6.29 11.52
N GLY A 146 -1.14 6.82 12.50
CA GLY A 146 0.23 6.41 12.79
C GLY A 146 1.30 7.19 12.03
N ALA A 147 2.56 7.02 12.46
CA ALA A 147 3.72 7.71 11.91
C ALA A 147 4.24 7.10 10.60
N TYR A 148 3.85 5.85 10.30
CA TYR A 148 4.36 5.09 9.16
C TYR A 148 3.22 4.65 8.25
N ASN A 149 3.51 4.63 6.94
CA ASN A 149 2.58 4.18 5.91
C ASN A 149 2.83 2.70 5.57
N VAL A 150 1.77 1.91 5.46
CA VAL A 150 1.85 0.49 5.10
C VAL A 150 1.75 0.22 3.59
N GLY A 151 1.53 1.26 2.78
CA GLY A 151 1.39 1.10 1.33
C GLY A 151 2.57 0.40 0.66
N VAL A 152 3.78 0.51 1.23
CA VAL A 152 4.96 -0.25 0.80
C VAL A 152 5.79 -0.66 2.01
N ILE A 153 5.93 -1.96 2.24
CA ILE A 153 6.78 -2.53 3.29
C ILE A 153 7.65 -3.64 2.70
N TYR A 154 8.94 -3.62 3.03
CA TYR A 154 9.88 -4.68 2.68
C TYR A 154 10.14 -5.61 3.83
N PHE A 155 10.18 -6.92 3.57
CA PHE A 155 10.54 -7.95 4.54
C PHE A 155 11.59 -8.90 3.98
N LYS A 156 12.61 -9.25 4.79
CA LYS A 156 13.47 -10.41 4.58
C LYS A 156 12.91 -11.62 5.30
N ASN A 157 13.02 -12.78 4.67
CA ASN A 157 12.70 -14.07 5.28
C ASN A 157 13.89 -14.60 6.08
N ASN A 158 14.19 -13.93 7.17
CA ASN A 158 15.21 -14.30 8.15
C ASN A 158 14.63 -14.22 9.58
N PRO A 159 15.32 -14.66 10.62
CA PRO A 159 14.79 -14.64 11.98
C PRO A 159 14.25 -13.28 12.42
N GLU A 160 14.99 -12.21 12.15
CA GLU A 160 14.65 -10.84 12.53
C GLU A 160 13.41 -10.31 11.78
N GLY A 161 13.34 -10.54 10.47
CA GLY A 161 12.19 -10.15 9.65
C GLY A 161 10.93 -10.94 10.02
N ASN A 162 11.09 -12.23 10.31
CA ASN A 162 9.99 -13.08 10.75
C ASN A 162 9.49 -12.69 12.16
N GLU A 163 10.37 -12.25 13.05
CA GLU A 163 9.99 -11.75 14.38
C GLU A 163 9.06 -10.53 14.25
N VAL A 164 9.46 -9.52 13.47
CA VAL A 164 8.65 -8.33 13.20
C VAL A 164 7.32 -8.70 12.53
N LEU A 165 7.37 -9.57 11.54
CA LEU A 165 6.18 -10.00 10.80
C LEU A 165 5.19 -10.78 11.68
N ASN A 166 5.68 -11.64 12.58
CA ASN A 166 4.86 -12.35 13.56
C ASN A 166 4.22 -11.39 14.56
N PHE A 167 4.99 -10.41 15.04
CA PHE A 167 4.48 -9.35 15.92
C PHE A 167 3.35 -8.57 15.25
N TRP A 168 3.55 -8.13 13.99
CA TRP A 168 2.54 -7.38 13.25
C TRP A 168 1.26 -8.20 13.06
N GLU A 169 1.38 -9.44 12.61
CA GLU A 169 0.23 -10.34 12.48
C GLU A 169 -0.53 -10.49 13.80
N ASP A 170 0.19 -10.74 14.91
CA ASP A 170 -0.43 -10.90 16.22
C ASP A 170 -1.18 -9.63 16.65
N CYS A 171 -0.63 -8.45 16.39
CA CYS A 171 -1.34 -7.19 16.66
C CYS A 171 -2.66 -7.08 15.87
N VAL A 172 -2.66 -7.53 14.63
CA VAL A 172 -3.84 -7.37 13.74
C VAL A 172 -4.91 -8.42 14.01
N ILE A 173 -4.53 -9.69 14.26
CA ILE A 173 -5.50 -10.79 14.32
C ILE A 173 -5.83 -11.25 15.74
N ASN A 174 -4.92 -11.10 16.71
CA ASN A 174 -5.12 -11.62 18.06
C ASN A 174 -5.97 -10.64 18.90
N PRO A 175 -7.20 -11.01 19.29
CA PRO A 175 -8.07 -10.14 20.11
C PRO A 175 -7.53 -9.88 21.50
N LYS A 176 -6.58 -10.70 21.98
CA LYS A 176 -5.97 -10.59 23.31
C LYS A 176 -4.61 -9.87 23.27
N ASN A 177 -4.18 -9.36 22.11
CA ASN A 177 -2.93 -8.63 22.03
C ASN A 177 -2.98 -7.36 22.90
N LYS A 178 -1.92 -7.13 23.68
CA LYS A 178 -1.84 -6.04 24.66
C LYS A 178 -1.94 -4.63 24.04
N TYR A 179 -1.63 -4.50 22.76
CA TYR A 179 -1.71 -3.21 22.06
C TYR A 179 -3.10 -2.92 21.48
N ARG A 180 -4.03 -3.90 21.53
CA ARG A 180 -5.44 -3.63 21.26
C ARG A 180 -6.05 -2.82 22.38
N ASN A 181 -7.01 -1.98 22.06
CA ASN A 181 -7.66 -1.06 22.99
C ASN A 181 -6.68 -0.07 23.67
N SER A 182 -5.46 0.06 23.15
CA SER A 182 -4.44 0.99 23.65
C SER A 182 -4.21 2.18 22.72
N GLY A 183 -5.11 2.38 21.74
CA GLY A 183 -5.04 3.45 20.76
C GLY A 183 -4.19 3.12 19.51
N TYR A 184 -3.69 1.89 19.38
CA TYR A 184 -2.98 1.41 18.19
C TYR A 184 -3.90 0.68 17.19
N ASP A 185 -5.12 0.37 17.54
CA ASP A 185 -6.12 -0.29 16.68
C ASP A 185 -7.03 0.70 15.92
N THR A 186 -6.65 1.96 15.86
CA THR A 186 -7.45 3.03 15.26
C THR A 186 -7.40 3.11 13.74
N CYS A 187 -6.40 2.47 13.11
CA CYS A 187 -6.22 2.47 11.67
C CYS A 187 -5.77 1.09 11.15
N GLY A 188 -6.63 0.09 11.34
CA GLY A 188 -6.41 -1.25 10.81
C GLY A 188 -5.08 -1.85 11.26
N ASP A 189 -4.23 -2.18 10.28
CA ASP A 189 -2.90 -2.73 10.50
C ASP A 189 -1.80 -1.67 10.60
N GLN A 190 -2.09 -0.45 10.13
CA GLN A 190 -1.08 0.58 9.89
C GLN A 190 -0.47 1.15 11.18
N LYS A 191 -1.29 1.50 12.17
CA LYS A 191 -0.78 2.18 13.34
C LYS A 191 0.14 1.32 14.20
N TYR A 192 -0.01 -0.01 14.16
CA TYR A 192 0.90 -0.92 14.84
C TYR A 192 2.35 -0.84 14.35
N VAL A 193 2.56 -0.36 13.11
CA VAL A 193 3.91 -0.18 12.54
C VAL A 193 4.73 0.88 13.30
N GLU A 194 4.09 1.79 14.05
CA GLU A 194 4.80 2.73 14.95
C GLU A 194 5.66 1.99 16.00
N LEU A 195 5.22 0.81 16.41
CA LEU A 195 5.90 0.01 17.43
C LEU A 195 7.17 -0.69 16.88
N PHE A 196 7.36 -0.75 15.57
CA PHE A 196 8.50 -1.47 14.99
C PHE A 196 9.82 -0.82 15.34
N GLU A 197 9.89 0.51 15.29
CA GLU A 197 11.11 1.26 15.59
C GLU A 197 11.54 1.07 17.05
N ASP A 198 10.58 1.12 17.97
CA ASP A 198 10.84 0.99 19.40
C ASP A 198 11.18 -0.44 19.82
N LEU A 199 10.46 -1.44 19.26
CA LEU A 199 10.60 -2.83 19.66
C LEU A 199 11.71 -3.57 18.90
N PHE A 200 12.00 -3.17 17.67
CA PHE A 200 12.94 -3.85 16.76
C PHE A 200 13.96 -2.91 16.11
N PRO A 201 14.60 -1.97 16.84
CA PRO A 201 15.41 -0.88 16.25
C PRO A 201 16.58 -1.37 15.40
N LYS A 202 17.09 -2.57 15.69
CA LYS A 202 18.19 -3.17 14.91
C LYS A 202 17.73 -3.73 13.57
N SER A 203 16.45 -4.12 13.45
CA SER A 203 15.88 -4.80 12.29
C SER A 203 15.24 -3.85 11.29
N ILE A 204 14.90 -2.62 11.71
CA ILE A 204 14.10 -1.69 10.93
C ILE A 204 14.98 -0.68 10.18
N HIS A 205 14.65 -0.45 8.91
CA HIS A 205 15.09 0.69 8.13
C HIS A 205 13.91 1.63 7.89
N ILE A 206 14.12 2.92 8.12
CA ILE A 206 13.16 3.97 7.78
C ILE A 206 13.65 4.68 6.54
N TYR A 207 12.85 4.62 5.47
CA TYR A 207 13.18 5.31 4.23
C TYR A 207 13.18 6.83 4.42
N GLY A 208 13.90 7.55 3.55
CA GLY A 208 14.04 9.00 3.61
C GLY A 208 15.41 9.47 4.08
N SER A 209 16.22 8.60 4.68
CA SER A 209 17.57 8.96 5.16
C SER A 209 18.56 9.21 4.03
N LYS A 210 18.36 8.58 2.86
CA LYS A 210 19.30 8.62 1.74
C LYS A 210 18.86 9.40 0.52
N ASN A 211 17.71 9.87 0.34
CA ASN A 211 17.16 10.63 -0.78
C ASN A 211 15.93 10.01 -1.41
N ILE A 212 15.36 8.96 -0.85
CA ILE A 212 14.16 8.31 -1.38
C ILE A 212 12.98 8.64 -0.47
N VAL A 213 11.92 9.18 -1.03
CA VAL A 213 10.66 9.46 -0.34
C VAL A 213 9.50 8.92 -1.17
N HIS A 214 8.38 8.60 -0.54
CA HIS A 214 7.17 8.28 -1.28
C HIS A 214 6.34 9.53 -1.57
N GLY A 215 5.62 9.53 -2.69
CA GLY A 215 4.60 10.52 -2.98
C GLY A 215 3.23 10.05 -2.49
N ALA A 216 2.46 10.97 -1.91
CA ALA A 216 1.07 10.76 -1.56
C ALA A 216 0.35 12.12 -1.49
N PRO A 217 -0.98 12.16 -1.65
CA PRO A 217 -1.70 13.44 -1.66
C PRO A 217 -1.55 14.21 -0.36
N TYR A 218 -1.42 13.56 0.79
CA TYR A 218 -1.26 14.21 2.09
C TYR A 218 0.14 14.81 2.32
N ASN A 219 1.08 14.58 1.41
CA ASN A 219 2.45 15.13 1.51
C ASN A 219 2.58 16.51 0.82
N TYR A 220 1.50 17.02 0.21
CA TYR A 220 1.54 18.25 -0.59
C TYR A 220 2.01 19.49 0.19
N GLU A 221 1.81 19.52 1.50
CA GLU A 221 2.23 20.65 2.35
C GLU A 221 3.75 20.68 2.59
N TYR A 222 4.45 19.59 2.33
CA TYR A 222 5.89 19.46 2.56
C TYR A 222 6.71 19.29 1.30
N PHE A 223 6.12 18.66 0.28
CA PHE A 223 6.79 18.49 -0.98
C PHE A 223 6.38 19.63 -1.92
N VAL A 224 7.33 20.50 -2.22
CA VAL A 224 7.24 21.23 -3.47
C VAL A 224 7.59 20.21 -4.56
N PHE A 225 6.58 19.71 -5.26
CA PHE A 225 6.77 18.86 -6.42
C PHE A 225 7.40 19.69 -7.52
N LEU A 226 8.74 19.80 -7.53
CA LEU A 226 9.48 20.63 -8.48
C LEU A 226 9.28 20.17 -9.91
N ASN A 227 9.09 18.88 -10.11
CA ASN A 227 8.83 18.33 -11.41
C ASN A 227 8.24 16.91 -11.27
N PHE A 228 6.93 16.80 -11.40
CA PHE A 228 6.25 15.51 -11.32
C PHE A 228 6.73 14.56 -12.43
N LEU A 229 7.04 15.10 -13.62
CA LEU A 229 7.59 14.33 -14.74
C LEU A 229 8.99 13.80 -14.49
N LYS A 230 9.82 14.53 -13.73
CA LYS A 230 11.15 14.10 -13.32
C LYS A 230 11.18 13.37 -11.99
N LYS A 231 10.01 13.20 -11.34
CA LYS A 231 9.87 12.47 -10.07
C LYS A 231 10.77 13.00 -8.96
N VAL A 232 11.04 14.28 -9.00
CA VAL A 232 11.88 14.98 -8.05
C VAL A 232 11.02 15.87 -7.17
N VAL A 233 11.17 15.72 -5.88
CA VAL A 233 10.49 16.52 -4.87
C VAL A 233 11.52 17.26 -4.05
N LYS A 234 11.25 18.52 -3.75
CA LYS A 234 12.00 19.27 -2.75
C LYS A 234 11.24 19.23 -1.44
N PHE A 235 11.92 18.85 -0.39
CA PHE A 235 11.34 18.74 0.92
C PHE A 235 11.50 20.05 1.70
N THR A 236 10.40 20.61 2.17
CA THR A 236 10.41 21.69 3.16
C THR A 236 10.13 21.08 4.52
N ARG A 237 11.04 21.26 5.46
CA ARG A 237 11.07 20.62 6.78
C ARG A 237 9.70 20.69 7.50
N PRO A 238 9.03 19.57 7.82
CA PRO A 238 7.78 19.58 8.54
C PRO A 238 8.00 19.86 10.02
N PRO A 239 7.15 20.67 10.64
CA PRO A 239 7.13 20.77 12.08
C PRO A 239 6.71 19.45 12.71
N GLY A 240 7.47 18.95 13.68
CA GLY A 240 7.11 17.79 14.49
C GLY A 240 7.81 16.45 14.19
N TYR A 241 8.58 16.35 13.11
CA TYR A 241 9.43 15.20 12.86
C TYR A 241 10.88 15.53 13.26
N GLN A 242 11.17 15.42 14.55
CA GLN A 242 12.48 15.86 15.09
C GLN A 242 13.63 14.88 14.79
N ASN A 243 13.32 13.63 14.50
CA ASN A 243 14.33 12.57 14.35
C ASN A 243 14.76 12.30 12.92
N ILE A 244 14.17 12.97 11.92
CA ILE A 244 14.53 12.81 10.52
C ILE A 244 15.17 14.11 10.07
N GLU A 245 16.48 14.10 9.86
CA GLU A 245 17.19 15.20 9.23
C GLU A 245 16.86 15.25 7.73
N TYR A 246 15.76 15.91 7.40
CA TYR A 246 15.50 16.29 6.03
C TYR A 246 16.31 17.56 5.71
N ILE A 247 17.34 17.36 4.93
CA ILE A 247 18.15 18.45 4.41
C ILE A 247 17.38 19.07 3.24
N ASP A 248 17.54 20.36 3.00
CA ASP A 248 17.01 21.08 1.83
C ASP A 248 17.72 20.59 0.55
N LYS A 249 17.32 19.42 0.08
CA LYS A 249 17.85 18.73 -1.09
C LYS A 249 16.74 18.12 -1.94
N GLU A 250 17.08 17.73 -3.15
CA GLU A 250 16.18 17.00 -4.03
C GLU A 250 16.10 15.53 -3.63
N TYR A 251 14.88 15.00 -3.65
CA TYR A 251 14.59 13.58 -3.37
C TYR A 251 14.02 12.90 -4.59
N ILE A 252 14.34 11.63 -4.74
CA ILE A 252 13.71 10.75 -5.72
C ILE A 252 12.41 10.22 -5.12
N MET A 253 11.32 10.34 -5.87
CA MET A 253 10.02 9.78 -5.55
C MET A 253 9.76 8.57 -6.44
N PRO A 254 10.12 7.36 -6.01
CA PRO A 254 10.03 6.17 -6.87
C PRO A 254 8.61 5.74 -7.14
N PHE A 255 7.66 6.11 -6.30
CA PHE A 255 6.23 5.78 -6.47
C PHE A 255 5.32 6.83 -5.85
N PHE A 256 4.07 6.82 -6.27
CA PHE A 256 3.00 7.62 -5.67
C PHE A 256 1.86 6.71 -5.19
N HIS A 257 1.37 6.97 -3.99
CA HIS A 257 0.23 6.28 -3.38
C HIS A 257 -1.06 7.06 -3.66
N PHE A 258 -1.88 6.56 -4.57
CA PHE A 258 -3.14 7.20 -5.01
C PHE A 258 -4.28 6.91 -4.03
N MET A 259 -4.04 7.19 -2.75
CA MET A 259 -5.01 7.00 -1.69
C MET A 259 -6.31 7.76 -1.98
N GLY A 260 -7.44 7.12 -1.71
CA GLY A 260 -8.75 7.75 -1.89
C GLY A 260 -9.16 8.00 -3.33
N PHE A 261 -8.55 7.32 -4.29
CA PHE A 261 -8.92 7.42 -5.69
C PHE A 261 -10.15 6.55 -6.01
N PHE A 262 -11.24 7.20 -6.40
CA PHE A 262 -12.51 6.56 -6.79
C PHE A 262 -12.94 7.06 -8.18
N PRO A 263 -12.58 6.34 -9.26
CA PRO A 263 -12.94 6.73 -10.62
C PRO A 263 -14.37 6.36 -10.96
N ASP A 264 -14.97 7.22 -11.77
CA ASP A 264 -16.19 6.96 -12.53
C ASP A 264 -15.82 7.00 -14.02
N PHE A 265 -15.51 5.82 -14.58
CA PHE A 265 -15.05 5.72 -15.96
C PHE A 265 -16.15 6.01 -16.97
N GLU A 266 -17.42 5.81 -16.62
CA GLU A 266 -18.57 6.08 -17.48
C GLU A 266 -18.77 7.59 -17.67
N ASN A 267 -18.71 8.35 -16.57
CA ASN A 267 -18.84 9.80 -16.60
C ASN A 267 -17.52 10.53 -16.78
N ASN A 268 -16.43 9.80 -17.05
CA ASN A 268 -15.09 10.34 -17.26
C ASN A 268 -14.63 11.28 -16.13
N SER A 269 -14.89 10.89 -14.89
CA SER A 269 -14.62 11.66 -13.68
C SER A 269 -14.05 10.80 -12.57
N TYR A 270 -13.51 11.41 -11.53
CA TYR A 270 -13.13 10.73 -10.31
C TYR A 270 -13.37 11.64 -9.09
N ALA A 271 -13.59 11.02 -7.93
CA ALA A 271 -13.65 11.73 -6.67
C ALA A 271 -12.40 11.38 -5.83
N PRO A 272 -11.75 12.36 -5.20
CA PRO A 272 -10.91 12.07 -4.07
C PRO A 272 -11.78 11.53 -2.94
N SER A 273 -11.20 10.81 -1.98
CA SER A 273 -11.97 10.26 -0.85
C SER A 273 -12.85 11.33 -0.20
N ASN A 274 -14.01 10.91 0.30
CA ASN A 274 -15.01 11.81 0.90
C ASN A 274 -14.54 12.50 2.20
N GLU A 275 -13.32 12.25 2.66
CA GLU A 275 -12.78 12.96 3.82
C GLU A 275 -12.47 14.41 3.47
N PRO A 276 -12.94 15.39 4.25
CA PRO A 276 -12.76 16.82 3.95
C PRO A 276 -11.29 17.23 3.78
N ASN A 277 -10.38 16.56 4.49
CA ASN A 277 -8.95 16.81 4.36
C ASN A 277 -8.38 16.36 2.99
N ASN A 278 -8.96 15.34 2.38
CA ASN A 278 -8.50 14.87 1.07
C ASN A 278 -8.90 15.80 -0.07
N GLN A 279 -9.94 16.61 0.09
CA GLN A 279 -10.33 17.63 -0.89
C GLN A 279 -9.29 18.75 -0.99
N ARG A 280 -8.57 19.08 0.09
CA ARG A 280 -7.51 20.09 0.09
C ARG A 280 -6.36 19.70 -0.83
N PHE A 281 -6.03 18.41 -0.94
CA PHE A 281 -4.95 17.94 -1.79
C PHE A 281 -5.20 18.25 -3.27
N MET A 282 -6.45 18.23 -3.68
CA MET A 282 -6.84 18.52 -5.06
C MET A 282 -6.75 20.01 -5.43
N LEU A 283 -6.43 20.88 -4.47
CA LEU A 283 -6.12 22.28 -4.74
C LEU A 283 -4.73 22.45 -5.34
N ASP A 284 -3.81 21.53 -5.06
CA ASP A 284 -2.48 21.54 -5.68
C ASP A 284 -2.57 21.10 -7.14
N PRO A 285 -2.12 21.95 -8.11
CA PRO A 285 -2.22 21.63 -9.54
C PRO A 285 -1.43 20.38 -9.95
N LEU A 286 -0.29 20.10 -9.30
CA LEU A 286 0.57 18.95 -9.63
C LEU A 286 -0.02 17.65 -9.09
N ILE A 287 -0.60 17.68 -7.89
CA ILE A 287 -1.35 16.54 -7.35
C ILE A 287 -2.54 16.24 -8.27
N ARG A 288 -3.28 17.25 -8.68
CA ARG A 288 -4.41 17.09 -9.60
C ARG A 288 -3.98 16.52 -10.94
N LEU A 289 -2.84 16.97 -11.48
CA LEU A 289 -2.27 16.42 -12.71
C LEU A 289 -1.93 14.93 -12.55
N ALA A 290 -1.29 14.55 -11.44
CA ALA A 290 -0.98 13.16 -11.15
C ALA A 290 -2.23 12.27 -11.09
N TYR A 291 -3.30 12.75 -10.43
CA TYR A 291 -4.56 12.00 -10.37
C TYR A 291 -5.24 11.91 -11.73
N ASN A 292 -5.17 12.96 -12.57
CA ASN A 292 -5.68 12.91 -13.95
C ASN A 292 -4.93 11.87 -14.79
N ASP A 293 -3.60 11.85 -14.72
CA ASP A 293 -2.78 10.88 -15.45
C ASP A 293 -3.06 9.46 -14.96
N TYR A 294 -3.17 9.27 -13.66
CA TYR A 294 -3.51 7.97 -13.08
C TYR A 294 -4.93 7.52 -13.47
N PHE A 295 -5.89 8.44 -13.51
CA PHE A 295 -7.26 8.17 -13.99
C PHE A 295 -7.24 7.64 -15.43
N LEU A 296 -6.58 8.36 -16.34
CA LEU A 296 -6.47 7.96 -17.74
C LEU A 296 -5.77 6.60 -17.87
N PHE A 297 -4.73 6.37 -17.07
CA PHE A 297 -4.03 5.09 -17.05
C PHE A 297 -4.93 3.95 -16.59
N CYS A 298 -5.64 4.11 -15.47
CA CYS A 298 -6.57 3.13 -14.94
C CYS A 298 -7.74 2.87 -15.91
N LYS A 299 -8.25 3.91 -16.57
CA LYS A 299 -9.29 3.78 -17.60
C LYS A 299 -8.80 2.91 -18.76
N ASN A 300 -7.63 3.21 -19.31
CA ASN A 300 -7.01 2.44 -20.39
C ASN A 300 -6.76 0.98 -19.97
N VAL A 301 -6.34 0.74 -18.74
CA VAL A 301 -6.17 -0.62 -18.17
C VAL A 301 -7.51 -1.34 -18.10
N SER A 302 -8.54 -0.67 -17.59
CA SER A 302 -9.90 -1.23 -17.50
C SER A 302 -10.45 -1.63 -18.86
N GLU A 303 -10.35 -0.75 -19.84
CA GLU A 303 -10.79 -0.99 -21.22
C GLU A 303 -9.99 -2.13 -21.87
N ARG A 304 -8.67 -2.07 -21.81
CA ARG A 304 -7.77 -3.06 -22.40
C ARG A 304 -8.02 -4.48 -21.92
N TYR A 305 -8.31 -4.63 -20.63
CA TYR A 305 -8.51 -5.93 -20.00
C TYR A 305 -9.98 -6.30 -19.84
N GLY A 306 -10.91 -5.49 -20.36
CA GLY A 306 -12.35 -5.77 -20.32
C GLY A 306 -12.82 -5.93 -18.86
N LEU A 307 -12.46 -4.99 -18.00
CA LEU A 307 -12.99 -4.91 -16.65
C LEU A 307 -14.30 -4.14 -16.69
N SER A 308 -15.40 -4.78 -16.31
CA SER A 308 -16.68 -4.09 -16.23
C SER A 308 -16.65 -3.05 -15.10
N SER A 309 -17.08 -1.82 -15.42
CA SER A 309 -17.31 -0.79 -14.42
C SER A 309 -18.58 -1.11 -13.62
N ASN A 310 -18.47 -2.03 -12.64
CA ASN A 310 -19.59 -2.29 -11.72
C ASN A 310 -19.70 -1.15 -10.67
N ASN A 311 -19.77 0.11 -11.16
CA ASN A 311 -19.89 1.30 -10.32
C ASN A 311 -21.18 1.35 -9.47
N SER A 312 -22.22 0.58 -9.82
CA SER A 312 -23.46 0.50 -9.03
C SER A 312 -23.24 -0.12 -7.65
N LYS A 313 -22.35 -1.11 -7.52
CA LYS A 313 -22.05 -1.77 -6.22
C LYS A 313 -21.14 -0.95 -5.31
N ILE A 314 -20.31 -0.05 -5.87
CA ILE A 314 -19.45 0.81 -5.05
C ILE A 314 -20.26 1.88 -4.31
N LYS A 315 -21.38 2.33 -4.87
CA LYS A 315 -22.28 3.29 -4.19
C LYS A 315 -22.97 2.67 -2.98
N GLU A 316 -23.39 1.41 -3.05
CA GLU A 316 -24.05 0.72 -1.93
C GLU A 316 -23.06 0.37 -0.80
N ALA A 317 -21.83 -0.01 -1.12
CA ALA A 317 -20.80 -0.31 -0.12
C ALA A 317 -20.23 0.94 0.61
N LYS A 318 -20.52 2.16 0.11
CA LYS A 318 -20.06 3.42 0.73
C LYS A 318 -20.96 3.96 1.83
N TYR A 319 -22.21 3.52 1.90
CA TYR A 319 -23.26 4.10 2.76
C TYR A 319 -24.06 3.08 3.55
N ALA A 320 -23.72 1.79 3.50
CA ALA A 320 -24.32 0.74 4.31
C ALA A 320 -23.48 0.44 5.55
#